data_1f39d7cda68bf1712c1f59d4aa83f0c2
#
_entry.id   1f39d7cda68bf1712c1f59d4aa83f0c2
#
_cell.length_a   1.000
_cell.length_b   1.000
_cell.length_c   1.000
_cell.angle_alpha   90.00
_cell.angle_beta   90.00
_cell.angle_gamma   90.00
#
_symmetry.space_group_name_H-M   'P 1'
#
loop_
_entity.id
_entity.type
_entity.pdbx_description
1 polymer ?
#
loop_
_entity_poly.entity_id
_entity_poly.type
_entity_poly.pdbx_seq_one_letter_code
_entity_poly.pdbx_strand_id
1 'polypeptide(L)'
;MAETSSLTLHSYWRSSAAYRVRIALALKGLPYRQVPWQMAQGEHLQPAYRALAPFGLVPMLEIDGLRLQQSLAIIEYLDARHPAPALLPADPAGRAQARALALLVACEVHPLNNLRALKRLRAQFGADDDQVHDWYRHWCEEGFRAFEAALPARRGHYALGDAPTLVECCLVPQVYNALRYGVDLAPFTQVRAIVEACAALPAFDAARPENQPDAPRPAQAAA
;
A
#
# COMPACT_ATOMS: atom_id res chain seq x y z
N MET A 1 -8.51 30.81 -13.08
CA MET A 1 -7.58 30.17 -12.13
C MET A 1 -8.26 28.90 -11.69
N ALA A 2 -7.74 27.73 -12.01
CA ALA A 2 -8.29 26.48 -11.51
C ALA A 2 -8.09 26.47 -9.98
N GLU A 3 -9.18 26.36 -9.21
CA GLU A 3 -9.11 26.05 -7.79
C GLU A 3 -8.28 24.77 -7.64
N THR A 4 -7.14 24.86 -7.00
CA THR A 4 -6.38 23.69 -6.57
C THR A 4 -7.25 22.98 -5.54
N SER A 5 -8.01 22.01 -6.01
CA SER A 5 -8.80 21.09 -5.17
C SER A 5 -7.85 20.53 -4.10
N SER A 6 -8.10 20.89 -2.85
CA SER A 6 -7.22 20.51 -1.73
C SER A 6 -7.42 19.02 -1.44
N LEU A 7 -6.48 18.18 -1.90
CA LEU A 7 -6.44 16.76 -1.59
C LEU A 7 -6.23 16.56 -0.08
N THR A 8 -7.10 15.77 0.55
CA THR A 8 -6.91 15.38 1.96
C THR A 8 -6.89 13.85 2.07
N LEU A 9 -5.76 13.31 2.53
CA LEU A 9 -5.58 11.89 2.76
C LEU A 9 -5.72 11.58 4.26
N HIS A 10 -6.78 10.85 4.61
CA HIS A 10 -6.92 10.23 5.92
C HIS A 10 -6.11 8.95 5.94
N SER A 11 -5.13 8.88 6.82
CA SER A 11 -4.04 7.91 6.75
C SER A 11 -3.63 7.40 8.13
N TYR A 12 -2.78 6.42 8.15
CA TYR A 12 -1.97 6.00 9.28
C TYR A 12 -0.59 5.61 8.76
N TRP A 13 0.46 6.11 9.38
CA TRP A 13 1.83 5.97 8.89
C TRP A 13 2.20 4.53 8.47
N ARG A 14 1.83 3.53 9.26
CA ARG A 14 2.16 2.11 9.05
C ARG A 14 1.15 1.34 8.21
N SER A 15 0.06 1.95 7.77
CA SER A 15 -0.95 1.28 6.95
C SER A 15 -0.41 1.00 5.54
N SER A 16 -0.35 -0.29 5.14
CA SER A 16 0.04 -0.68 3.77
C SER A 16 -0.89 -0.09 2.73
N ALA A 17 -2.21 -0.11 2.97
CA ALA A 17 -3.18 0.43 2.04
C ALA A 17 -3.04 1.96 1.87
N ALA A 18 -2.73 2.69 2.97
CA ALA A 18 -2.42 4.11 2.89
C ALA A 18 -1.08 4.36 2.19
N TYR A 19 -0.08 3.51 2.42
CA TYR A 19 1.22 3.60 1.76
C TYR A 19 1.08 3.46 0.23
N ARG A 20 0.20 2.59 -0.28
CA ARG A 20 -0.12 2.49 -1.72
C ARG A 20 -0.55 3.84 -2.30
N VAL A 21 -1.46 4.53 -1.61
CA VAL A 21 -1.98 5.83 -2.07
C VAL A 21 -0.92 6.92 -1.96
N ARG A 22 -0.11 6.92 -0.90
CA ARG A 22 1.01 7.87 -0.77
C ARG A 22 2.02 7.73 -1.91
N ILE A 23 2.36 6.49 -2.31
CA ILE A 23 3.22 6.23 -3.47
C ILE A 23 2.59 6.83 -4.74
N ALA A 24 1.32 6.56 -4.99
CA ALA A 24 0.64 7.06 -6.17
C ALA A 24 0.59 8.60 -6.21
N LEU A 25 0.29 9.25 -5.08
CA LEU A 25 0.31 10.71 -4.96
C LEU A 25 1.71 11.28 -5.22
N ALA A 26 2.73 10.65 -4.65
CA ALA A 26 4.12 11.08 -4.84
C ALA A 26 4.60 10.87 -6.28
N LEU A 27 4.29 9.75 -6.94
CA LEU A 27 4.61 9.49 -8.35
C LEU A 27 3.96 10.53 -9.26
N LYS A 28 2.74 10.96 -8.94
CA LYS A 28 2.01 11.98 -9.69
C LYS A 28 2.39 13.42 -9.33
N GLY A 29 3.25 13.62 -8.33
CA GLY A 29 3.63 14.95 -7.85
C GLY A 29 2.45 15.74 -7.28
N LEU A 30 1.44 15.07 -6.72
CA LEU A 30 0.23 15.70 -6.20
C LEU A 30 0.42 16.03 -4.72
N PRO A 31 0.44 17.31 -4.34
CA PRO A 31 0.48 17.71 -2.94
C PRO A 31 -0.85 17.41 -2.25
N TYR A 32 -0.80 17.01 -0.98
CA TYR A 32 -1.97 16.70 -0.19
C TYR A 32 -1.77 17.04 1.29
N ARG A 33 -2.86 17.29 1.99
CA ARG A 33 -2.90 17.37 3.44
C ARG A 33 -3.12 15.98 4.02
N GLN A 34 -2.25 15.54 4.92
CA GLN A 34 -2.44 14.28 5.64
C GLN A 34 -3.18 14.51 6.96
N VAL A 35 -4.19 13.69 7.21
CA VAL A 35 -4.92 13.61 8.48
C VAL A 35 -4.67 12.22 9.08
N PRO A 36 -3.85 12.11 10.12
CA PRO A 36 -3.52 10.83 10.72
C PRO A 36 -4.67 10.32 11.63
N TRP A 37 -4.85 8.99 11.64
CA TRP A 37 -5.74 8.27 12.54
C TRP A 37 -4.97 7.13 13.21
N GLN A 38 -4.77 7.23 14.53
CA GLN A 38 -3.93 6.27 15.27
C GLN A 38 -4.64 4.93 15.41
N MET A 39 -4.41 4.03 14.46
CA MET A 39 -5.06 2.71 14.41
C MET A 39 -4.71 1.84 15.62
N ALA A 40 -3.51 2.00 16.17
CA ALA A 40 -3.10 1.29 17.39
C ALA A 40 -3.98 1.67 18.59
N GLN A 41 -4.44 2.92 18.65
CA GLN A 41 -5.33 3.47 19.68
C GLN A 41 -6.82 3.30 19.34
N GLY A 42 -7.14 2.75 18.17
CA GLY A 42 -8.53 2.51 17.74
C GLY A 42 -9.27 3.73 17.22
N GLU A 43 -8.61 4.85 16.96
CA GLU A 43 -9.25 6.09 16.47
C GLU A 43 -10.08 5.88 15.20
N HIS A 44 -9.62 5.00 14.30
CA HIS A 44 -10.33 4.62 13.08
C HIS A 44 -11.68 3.90 13.32
N LEU A 45 -11.94 3.47 14.53
CA LEU A 45 -13.20 2.83 14.95
C LEU A 45 -14.14 3.78 15.67
N GLN A 46 -13.70 5.00 15.99
CA GLN A 46 -14.50 6.00 16.67
C GLN A 46 -15.57 6.59 15.75
N PRO A 47 -16.70 7.08 16.31
CA PRO A 47 -17.78 7.67 15.53
C PRO A 47 -17.32 8.78 14.58
N ALA A 48 -16.37 9.60 15.00
CA ALA A 48 -15.83 10.69 14.20
C ALA A 48 -15.25 10.22 12.86
N TYR A 49 -14.44 9.14 12.87
CA TYR A 49 -13.91 8.58 11.63
C TYR A 49 -14.95 7.75 10.87
N ARG A 50 -15.77 6.97 11.57
CA ARG A 50 -16.82 6.15 10.92
C ARG A 50 -17.87 6.97 10.20
N ALA A 51 -18.10 8.21 10.58
CA ALA A 51 -18.95 9.13 9.83
C ALA A 51 -18.34 9.52 8.46
N LEU A 52 -17.01 9.45 8.33
CA LEU A 52 -16.28 9.70 7.08
C LEU A 52 -16.08 8.40 6.28
N ALA A 53 -15.73 7.33 6.96
CA ALA A 53 -15.38 6.02 6.41
C ALA A 53 -16.08 4.90 7.21
N PRO A 54 -17.30 4.49 6.82
CA PRO A 54 -18.16 3.58 7.62
C PRO A 54 -17.50 2.25 8.01
N PHE A 55 -16.61 1.71 7.18
CA PHE A 55 -15.87 0.48 7.48
C PHE A 55 -14.77 0.67 8.53
N GLY A 56 -14.45 1.93 8.91
CA GLY A 56 -13.37 2.21 9.84
C GLY A 56 -12.00 1.76 9.31
N LEU A 57 -11.73 1.97 8.02
CA LEU A 57 -10.48 1.60 7.36
C LEU A 57 -9.82 2.82 6.73
N VAL A 58 -8.49 2.88 6.83
CA VAL A 58 -7.66 3.82 6.08
C VAL A 58 -7.05 3.10 4.87
N PRO A 59 -6.77 3.81 3.75
CA PRO A 59 -6.94 5.23 3.53
C PRO A 59 -8.37 5.62 3.14
N MET A 60 -8.69 6.90 3.33
CA MET A 60 -9.78 7.59 2.68
C MET A 60 -9.23 8.89 2.08
N LEU A 61 -9.58 9.21 0.84
CA LEU A 61 -9.17 10.42 0.13
C LEU A 61 -10.37 11.34 -0.09
N GLU A 62 -10.26 12.60 0.34
CA GLU A 62 -11.17 13.67 -0.05
C GLU A 62 -10.58 14.38 -1.27
N ILE A 63 -11.31 14.37 -2.37
CA ILE A 63 -10.93 14.96 -3.66
C ILE A 63 -12.19 15.30 -4.46
N ASP A 64 -12.24 16.47 -5.09
CA ASP A 64 -13.33 16.91 -5.98
C ASP A 64 -14.74 16.75 -5.34
N GLY A 65 -14.86 17.00 -4.02
CA GLY A 65 -16.11 16.81 -3.28
C GLY A 65 -16.47 15.35 -2.96
N LEU A 66 -15.65 14.39 -3.39
CA LEU A 66 -15.83 12.96 -3.14
C LEU A 66 -15.06 12.50 -1.89
N ARG A 67 -15.55 11.43 -1.25
CA ARG A 67 -14.86 10.67 -0.21
C ARG A 67 -14.60 9.26 -0.72
N LEU A 68 -13.40 9.04 -1.24
CA LEU A 68 -13.03 7.78 -1.86
C LEU A 68 -12.35 6.86 -0.84
N GLN A 69 -12.80 5.62 -0.78
CA GLN A 69 -12.22 4.55 0.01
C GLN A 69 -11.70 3.45 -0.91
N GLN A 70 -10.94 2.49 -0.39
CA GLN A 70 -10.24 1.44 -1.13
C GLN A 70 -9.06 1.98 -1.95
N SER A 71 -7.86 1.56 -1.56
CA SER A 71 -6.62 2.11 -2.12
C SER A 71 -6.53 2.00 -3.65
N LEU A 72 -7.01 0.90 -4.24
CA LEU A 72 -6.97 0.72 -5.69
C LEU A 72 -7.95 1.67 -6.39
N ALA A 73 -9.18 1.80 -5.88
CA ALA A 73 -10.17 2.73 -6.43
C ALA A 73 -9.66 4.18 -6.36
N ILE A 74 -9.00 4.55 -5.26
CA ILE A 74 -8.38 5.87 -5.10
C ILE A 74 -7.29 6.07 -6.16
N ILE A 75 -6.38 5.09 -6.33
CA ILE A 75 -5.27 5.19 -7.29
C ILE A 75 -5.80 5.26 -8.72
N GLU A 76 -6.80 4.46 -9.08
CA GLU A 76 -7.39 4.50 -10.41
C GLU A 76 -8.13 5.82 -10.67
N TYR A 77 -8.81 6.38 -9.67
CA TYR A 77 -9.40 7.71 -9.79
C TYR A 77 -8.33 8.80 -10.02
N LEU A 78 -7.24 8.77 -9.24
CA LEU A 78 -6.11 9.66 -9.41
C LEU A 78 -5.49 9.53 -10.80
N ASP A 79 -5.37 8.30 -11.31
CA ASP A 79 -4.81 8.02 -12.64
C ASP A 79 -5.69 8.57 -13.77
N ALA A 80 -7.01 8.41 -13.65
CA ALA A 80 -7.96 8.95 -14.60
C ALA A 80 -8.03 10.49 -14.56
N ARG A 81 -7.94 11.08 -13.37
CA ARG A 81 -8.02 12.54 -13.18
C ARG A 81 -6.73 13.27 -13.52
N HIS A 82 -5.60 12.61 -13.31
CA HIS A 82 -4.24 13.10 -13.56
C HIS A 82 -3.48 12.04 -14.38
N PRO A 83 -3.69 11.96 -15.70
CA PRO A 83 -3.22 10.84 -16.52
C PRO A 83 -1.70 10.74 -16.69
N ALA A 84 -0.95 11.78 -16.36
CA ALA A 84 0.51 11.79 -16.46
C ALA A 84 1.18 12.02 -15.09
N PRO A 85 2.18 11.19 -14.73
CA PRO A 85 2.55 9.92 -15.35
C PRO A 85 1.47 8.85 -15.17
N ALA A 86 1.26 7.99 -16.17
CA ALA A 86 0.26 6.92 -16.09
C ALA A 86 0.68 5.84 -15.10
N LEU A 87 -0.27 5.40 -14.26
CA LEU A 87 -0.08 4.27 -13.33
C LEU A 87 -0.72 2.96 -13.84
N LEU A 88 -1.39 3.03 -14.98
CA LEU A 88 -1.94 1.87 -15.69
C LEU A 88 -1.54 1.92 -17.17
N PRO A 89 -1.23 0.76 -17.79
CA PRO A 89 -1.01 0.68 -19.22
C PRO A 89 -2.18 1.27 -20.03
N ALA A 90 -1.89 1.79 -21.23
CA ALA A 90 -2.91 2.39 -22.08
C ALA A 90 -3.84 1.35 -22.71
N ASP A 91 -3.30 0.18 -23.05
CA ASP A 91 -4.05 -0.88 -23.71
C ASP A 91 -4.89 -1.71 -22.71
N PRO A 92 -6.05 -2.27 -23.13
CA PRO A 92 -6.93 -3.00 -22.25
C PRO A 92 -6.32 -4.27 -21.64
N ALA A 93 -5.46 -4.98 -22.38
CA ALA A 93 -4.85 -6.22 -21.90
C ALA A 93 -3.82 -5.94 -20.81
N GLY A 94 -2.93 -4.95 -21.04
CA GLY A 94 -1.98 -4.50 -20.04
C GLY A 94 -2.65 -3.94 -18.78
N ARG A 95 -3.75 -3.19 -18.93
CA ARG A 95 -4.56 -2.73 -17.78
C ARG A 95 -5.13 -3.89 -16.96
N ALA A 96 -5.66 -4.91 -17.64
CA ALA A 96 -6.17 -6.10 -16.97
C ALA A 96 -5.07 -6.84 -16.21
N GLN A 97 -3.90 -6.99 -16.82
CA GLN A 97 -2.73 -7.61 -16.21
C GLN A 97 -2.21 -6.83 -14.99
N ALA A 98 -2.11 -5.50 -15.12
CA ALA A 98 -1.73 -4.64 -13.99
C ALA A 98 -2.68 -4.78 -12.82
N ARG A 99 -3.99 -4.79 -13.08
CA ARG A 99 -5.00 -5.00 -12.04
C ARG A 99 -4.91 -6.39 -11.43
N ALA A 100 -4.73 -7.43 -12.23
CA ALA A 100 -4.62 -8.80 -11.74
C ALA A 100 -3.46 -8.94 -10.74
N LEU A 101 -2.27 -8.45 -11.07
CA LEU A 101 -1.12 -8.45 -10.16
C LEU A 101 -1.34 -7.59 -8.92
N ALA A 102 -1.93 -6.41 -9.06
CA ALA A 102 -2.23 -5.52 -7.93
C ALA A 102 -3.30 -6.14 -7.00
N LEU A 103 -4.34 -6.76 -7.56
CA LEU A 103 -5.41 -7.42 -6.80
C LEU A 103 -4.92 -8.68 -6.11
N LEU A 104 -3.98 -9.45 -6.70
CA LEU A 104 -3.35 -10.57 -6.01
C LEU A 104 -2.77 -10.12 -4.66
N VAL A 105 -2.04 -9.01 -4.66
CA VAL A 105 -1.51 -8.44 -3.40
C VAL A 105 -2.61 -7.87 -2.52
N ALA A 106 -3.52 -7.10 -3.09
CA ALA A 106 -4.49 -6.32 -2.33
C ALA A 106 -5.68 -7.14 -1.81
N CYS A 107 -6.07 -8.21 -2.49
CA CYS A 107 -7.25 -9.02 -2.18
C CYS A 107 -6.92 -10.42 -1.67
N GLU A 108 -5.78 -11.00 -2.05
CA GLU A 108 -5.44 -12.37 -1.66
C GLU A 108 -4.40 -12.43 -0.52
N VAL A 109 -3.45 -11.47 -0.45
CA VAL A 109 -2.40 -11.47 0.59
C VAL A 109 -2.74 -10.50 1.73
N HIS A 110 -2.93 -9.22 1.40
CA HIS A 110 -3.11 -8.17 2.40
C HIS A 110 -4.27 -8.40 3.38
N PRO A 111 -5.47 -8.86 2.98
CA PRO A 111 -6.58 -9.04 3.91
C PRO A 111 -6.33 -10.12 4.95
N LEU A 112 -5.60 -11.18 4.61
CA LEU A 112 -5.23 -12.26 5.52
C LEU A 112 -4.19 -11.80 6.55
N ASN A 113 -3.38 -10.83 6.20
CA ASN A 113 -2.31 -10.25 7.01
C ASN A 113 -2.69 -8.91 7.66
N ASN A 114 -3.94 -8.46 7.46
CA ASN A 114 -4.43 -7.22 8.05
C ASN A 114 -4.56 -7.33 9.58
N LEU A 115 -4.32 -6.23 10.28
CA LEU A 115 -4.40 -6.15 11.74
C LEU A 115 -5.70 -6.75 12.31
N ARG A 116 -6.84 -6.56 11.62
CA ARG A 116 -8.14 -7.10 12.05
C ARG A 116 -8.17 -8.62 11.99
N ALA A 117 -7.56 -9.23 10.96
CA ALA A 117 -7.46 -10.69 10.83
C ALA A 117 -6.55 -11.26 11.94
N LEU A 118 -5.37 -10.66 12.14
CA LEU A 118 -4.43 -11.09 13.17
C LEU A 118 -5.00 -10.94 14.59
N LYS A 119 -5.72 -9.85 14.88
CA LYS A 119 -6.46 -9.68 16.14
C LYS A 119 -7.54 -10.76 16.32
N ARG A 120 -8.22 -11.14 15.24
CA ARG A 120 -9.26 -12.18 15.28
C ARG A 120 -8.67 -13.56 15.54
N LEU A 121 -7.52 -13.89 14.95
CA LEU A 121 -6.80 -15.15 15.25
C LEU A 121 -6.47 -15.26 16.74
N ARG A 122 -5.93 -14.21 17.34
CA ARG A 122 -5.63 -14.18 18.77
C ARG A 122 -6.89 -14.31 19.63
N ALA A 123 -7.91 -13.51 19.31
CA ALA A 123 -9.11 -13.45 20.15
C ALA A 123 -9.99 -14.70 20.06
N GLN A 124 -10.07 -15.33 18.87
CA GLN A 124 -10.96 -16.47 18.66
C GLN A 124 -10.27 -17.82 18.84
N PHE A 125 -9.00 -17.93 18.44
CA PHE A 125 -8.28 -19.19 18.43
C PHE A 125 -7.14 -19.25 19.45
N GLY A 126 -6.91 -18.18 20.21
CA GLY A 126 -5.85 -18.10 21.21
C GLY A 126 -4.44 -18.12 20.60
N ALA A 127 -4.31 -17.73 19.31
CA ALA A 127 -3.03 -17.76 18.63
C ALA A 127 -1.99 -16.87 19.35
N ASP A 128 -0.84 -17.43 19.66
CA ASP A 128 0.31 -16.71 20.20
C ASP A 128 1.07 -15.92 19.11
N ASP A 129 2.16 -15.26 19.50
CA ASP A 129 2.93 -14.43 18.57
C ASP A 129 3.63 -15.25 17.49
N ASP A 130 4.13 -16.44 17.81
CA ASP A 130 4.81 -17.31 16.86
C ASP A 130 3.83 -17.83 15.79
N GLN A 131 2.63 -18.24 16.22
CA GLN A 131 1.55 -18.68 15.32
C GLN A 131 1.06 -17.55 14.41
N VAL A 132 0.98 -16.33 14.92
CA VAL A 132 0.61 -15.16 14.11
C VAL A 132 1.72 -14.78 13.14
N HIS A 133 3.00 -14.89 13.54
CA HIS A 133 4.13 -14.67 12.66
C HIS A 133 4.20 -15.74 11.56
N ASP A 134 3.95 -17.00 11.90
CA ASP A 134 3.92 -18.09 10.93
C ASP A 134 2.78 -17.92 9.91
N TRP A 135 1.56 -17.60 10.39
CA TRP A 135 0.45 -17.22 9.53
C TRP A 135 0.81 -16.10 8.56
N TYR A 136 1.46 -15.06 9.06
CA TYR A 136 1.83 -13.90 8.24
C TYR A 136 2.83 -14.27 7.16
N ARG A 137 3.89 -15.02 7.53
CA ARG A 137 4.91 -15.49 6.60
C ARG A 137 4.31 -16.39 5.53
N HIS A 138 3.52 -17.38 5.94
CA HIS A 138 2.87 -18.32 5.02
C HIS A 138 2.14 -17.59 3.89
N TRP A 139 1.24 -16.66 4.22
CA TRP A 139 0.47 -15.96 3.20
C TRP A 139 1.29 -14.97 2.37
N CYS A 140 2.34 -14.40 2.91
CA CYS A 140 3.28 -13.60 2.12
C CYS A 140 4.04 -14.45 1.12
N GLU A 141 4.58 -15.59 1.54
CA GLU A 141 5.36 -16.49 0.69
C GLU A 141 4.50 -17.10 -0.42
N GLU A 142 3.29 -17.58 -0.10
CA GLU A 142 2.32 -18.05 -1.11
C GLU A 142 1.99 -16.95 -2.12
N GLY A 143 1.71 -15.76 -1.63
CA GLY A 143 1.40 -14.60 -2.48
C GLY A 143 2.57 -14.19 -3.38
N PHE A 144 3.80 -14.14 -2.86
CA PHE A 144 4.97 -13.77 -3.66
C PHE A 144 5.31 -14.86 -4.70
N ARG A 145 5.14 -16.13 -4.35
CA ARG A 145 5.31 -17.25 -5.31
C ARG A 145 4.30 -17.13 -6.46
N ALA A 146 3.02 -16.90 -6.13
CA ALA A 146 1.99 -16.70 -7.14
C ALA A 146 2.24 -15.42 -7.97
N PHE A 147 2.70 -14.35 -7.32
CA PHE A 147 3.02 -13.09 -7.99
C PHE A 147 4.16 -13.27 -9.01
N GLU A 148 5.27 -13.92 -8.64
CA GLU A 148 6.38 -14.17 -9.56
C GLU A 148 5.96 -15.07 -10.73
N ALA A 149 5.15 -16.09 -10.47
CA ALA A 149 4.62 -16.96 -11.51
C ALA A 149 3.68 -16.25 -12.50
N ALA A 150 2.99 -15.19 -12.03
CA ALA A 150 2.06 -14.40 -12.85
C ALA A 150 2.75 -13.26 -13.60
N LEU A 151 4.02 -12.95 -13.30
CA LEU A 151 4.76 -11.90 -14.01
C LEU A 151 4.93 -12.30 -15.48
N PRO A 152 4.69 -11.39 -16.44
CA PRO A 152 5.02 -11.65 -17.83
C PRO A 152 6.54 -11.80 -18.00
N ALA A 153 6.96 -12.37 -19.13
CA ALA A 153 8.37 -12.36 -19.52
C ALA A 153 8.88 -10.93 -19.48
N ARG A 154 9.61 -10.58 -18.42
CA ARG A 154 9.87 -9.22 -18.00
C ARG A 154 10.80 -8.52 -18.96
N ARG A 155 10.38 -7.35 -19.42
CA ARG A 155 11.23 -6.39 -20.13
C ARG A 155 11.24 -5.10 -19.31
N GLY A 156 12.38 -4.64 -18.82
CA GLY A 156 12.53 -3.43 -18.01
C GLY A 156 12.69 -3.68 -16.51
N HIS A 157 12.60 -2.62 -15.72
CA HIS A 157 12.96 -2.61 -14.30
C HIS A 157 11.76 -2.87 -13.35
N TYR A 158 10.52 -2.76 -13.85
CA TYR A 158 9.29 -2.91 -13.07
C TYR A 158 8.49 -4.11 -13.55
N ALA A 159 7.37 -4.40 -12.92
CA ALA A 159 6.56 -5.58 -13.22
C ALA A 159 6.06 -5.62 -14.68
N LEU A 160 5.74 -4.47 -15.25
CA LEU A 160 5.14 -4.36 -16.60
C LEU A 160 5.92 -3.44 -17.55
N GLY A 161 7.19 -3.18 -17.30
CA GLY A 161 8.02 -2.35 -18.20
C GLY A 161 9.00 -1.43 -17.48
N ASP A 162 9.22 -0.22 -18.03
CA ASP A 162 10.27 0.70 -17.59
C ASP A 162 9.76 1.84 -16.69
N ALA A 163 8.49 1.81 -16.29
CA ALA A 163 7.91 2.76 -15.35
C ALA A 163 7.09 2.02 -14.28
N PRO A 164 7.06 2.52 -13.03
CA PRO A 164 6.22 1.95 -11.99
C PRO A 164 4.74 2.19 -12.28
N THR A 165 3.93 1.23 -11.90
CA THR A 165 2.48 1.20 -12.13
C THR A 165 1.72 0.99 -10.82
N LEU A 166 0.42 0.76 -10.91
CA LEU A 166 -0.43 0.28 -9.81
C LEU A 166 0.15 -0.98 -9.13
N VAL A 167 0.88 -1.80 -9.87
CA VAL A 167 1.48 -3.04 -9.36
C VAL A 167 2.51 -2.71 -8.27
N GLU A 168 3.44 -1.81 -8.55
CA GLU A 168 4.49 -1.41 -7.60
C GLU A 168 3.90 -0.66 -6.40
N CYS A 169 2.85 0.14 -6.62
CA CYS A 169 2.11 0.76 -5.53
C CYS A 169 1.56 -0.28 -4.53
N CYS A 170 1.20 -1.47 -5.01
CA CYS A 170 0.70 -2.56 -4.15
C CYS A 170 1.81 -3.44 -3.59
N LEU A 171 2.80 -3.80 -4.41
CA LEU A 171 3.85 -4.74 -4.06
C LEU A 171 4.78 -4.19 -2.98
N VAL A 172 5.29 -2.96 -3.15
CA VAL A 172 6.28 -2.37 -2.23
C VAL A 172 5.78 -2.31 -0.78
N PRO A 173 4.55 -1.84 -0.48
CA PRO A 173 4.02 -1.88 0.88
C PRO A 173 3.84 -3.29 1.45
N GLN A 174 3.56 -4.28 0.61
CA GLN A 174 3.44 -5.67 1.06
C GLN A 174 4.80 -6.26 1.42
N VAL A 175 5.81 -6.01 0.59
CA VAL A 175 7.20 -6.43 0.86
C VAL A 175 7.75 -5.74 2.11
N TYR A 176 7.51 -4.44 2.29
CA TYR A 176 7.86 -3.71 3.49
C TYR A 176 7.35 -4.40 4.77
N ASN A 177 6.09 -4.82 4.77
CA ASN A 177 5.53 -5.53 5.92
C ASN A 177 6.03 -6.96 6.03
N ALA A 178 6.23 -7.68 4.93
CA ALA A 178 6.77 -9.04 4.93
C ALA A 178 8.14 -9.10 5.62
N LEU A 179 9.02 -8.15 5.31
CA LEU A 179 10.33 -8.02 5.94
C LEU A 179 10.23 -7.81 7.46
N ARG A 180 9.24 -7.04 7.93
CA ARG A 180 9.01 -6.83 9.37
C ARG A 180 8.55 -8.09 10.11
N TYR A 181 7.98 -9.06 9.40
CA TYR A 181 7.59 -10.36 9.93
C TYR A 181 8.62 -11.46 9.63
N GLY A 182 9.81 -11.07 9.16
CA GLY A 182 10.92 -11.98 8.93
C GLY A 182 10.75 -12.92 7.74
N VAL A 183 9.95 -12.52 6.72
CA VAL A 183 9.86 -13.26 5.47
C VAL A 183 11.19 -13.20 4.74
N ASP A 184 11.74 -14.37 4.37
CA ASP A 184 12.92 -14.45 3.53
C ASP A 184 12.55 -14.16 2.07
N LEU A 185 13.15 -13.12 1.52
CA LEU A 185 12.96 -12.74 0.12
C LEU A 185 13.98 -13.37 -0.84
N ALA A 186 14.95 -14.14 -0.34
CA ALA A 186 15.97 -14.76 -1.19
C ALA A 186 15.39 -15.61 -2.33
N PRO A 187 14.30 -16.39 -2.13
CA PRO A 187 13.67 -17.16 -3.20
C PRO A 187 12.94 -16.31 -4.25
N PHE A 188 12.57 -15.07 -3.91
CA PHE A 188 11.71 -14.20 -4.73
C PHE A 188 12.56 -13.15 -5.47
N THR A 189 13.31 -13.61 -6.46
CA THR A 189 14.34 -12.81 -7.14
C THR A 189 13.76 -11.65 -7.94
N GLN A 190 12.59 -11.84 -8.56
CA GLN A 190 11.93 -10.80 -9.35
C GLN A 190 11.23 -9.78 -8.46
N VAL A 191 10.57 -10.22 -7.39
CA VAL A 191 10.00 -9.32 -6.36
C VAL A 191 11.08 -8.42 -5.80
N ARG A 192 12.24 -8.99 -5.42
CA ARG A 192 13.38 -8.21 -4.93
C ARG A 192 13.85 -7.16 -5.93
N ALA A 193 14.11 -7.58 -7.18
CA ALA A 193 14.61 -6.69 -8.21
C ALA A 193 13.63 -5.52 -8.50
N ILE A 194 12.32 -5.77 -8.48
CA ILE A 194 11.30 -4.73 -8.64
C ILE A 194 11.34 -3.75 -7.47
N VAL A 195 11.39 -4.25 -6.23
CA VAL A 195 11.40 -3.42 -5.05
C VAL A 195 12.70 -2.59 -4.94
N GLU A 196 13.83 -3.16 -5.31
CA GLU A 196 15.12 -2.45 -5.40
C GLU A 196 15.07 -1.31 -6.42
N ALA A 197 14.47 -1.54 -7.60
CA ALA A 197 14.27 -0.50 -8.59
C ALA A 197 13.35 0.62 -8.08
N CYS A 198 12.28 0.27 -7.34
CA CYS A 198 11.39 1.25 -6.72
C CYS A 198 12.09 2.06 -5.63
N ALA A 199 12.95 1.44 -4.83
CA ALA A 199 13.67 2.10 -3.74
C ALA A 199 14.61 3.22 -4.23
N ALA A 200 15.04 3.17 -5.49
CA ALA A 200 15.84 4.23 -6.11
C ALA A 200 15.02 5.49 -6.47
N LEU A 201 13.70 5.42 -6.43
CA LEU A 201 12.83 6.53 -6.79
C LEU A 201 12.46 7.40 -5.58
N PRO A 202 12.66 8.73 -5.64
CA PRO A 202 12.30 9.64 -4.53
C PRO A 202 10.83 9.54 -4.09
N ALA A 203 9.92 9.22 -5.01
CA ALA A 203 8.50 9.08 -4.73
C ALA A 203 8.20 7.92 -3.75
N PHE A 204 8.92 6.81 -3.87
CA PHE A 204 8.78 5.67 -2.96
C PHE A 204 9.40 5.97 -1.61
N ASP A 205 10.54 6.63 -1.57
CA ASP A 205 11.17 7.04 -0.31
C ASP A 205 10.31 8.03 0.46
N ALA A 206 9.81 9.08 -0.19
CA ALA A 206 8.92 10.07 0.45
C ALA A 206 7.65 9.43 1.03
N ALA A 207 7.13 8.38 0.40
CA ALA A 207 5.93 7.67 0.84
C ALA A 207 6.17 6.65 1.97
N ARG A 208 7.43 6.34 2.33
CA ARG A 208 7.77 5.33 3.36
C ARG A 208 7.08 5.62 4.69
N PRO A 209 6.72 4.57 5.44
CA PRO A 209 6.11 4.73 6.75
C PRO A 209 6.92 5.62 7.70
N GLU A 210 8.23 5.46 7.75
CA GLU A 210 9.15 6.20 8.64
C GLU A 210 9.19 7.69 8.33
N ASN A 211 8.92 8.08 7.08
CA ASN A 211 8.96 9.46 6.60
C ASN A 211 7.62 10.19 6.80
N GLN A 212 6.61 9.53 7.39
CA GLN A 212 5.30 10.15 7.60
C GLN A 212 5.28 11.02 8.87
N PRO A 213 4.50 12.12 8.87
CA PRO A 213 4.46 13.06 10.00
C PRO A 213 3.95 12.44 11.30
N ASP A 214 3.16 11.36 11.22
CA ASP A 214 2.61 10.63 12.36
C ASP A 214 3.43 9.38 12.74
N ALA A 215 4.57 9.16 12.09
CA ALA A 215 5.49 8.09 12.47
C ALA A 215 6.17 8.42 13.82
N PRO A 216 6.42 7.41 14.68
CA PRO A 216 7.23 7.60 15.88
C PRO A 216 8.61 8.14 15.48
N ARG A 217 9.00 9.28 16.01
CA ARG A 217 10.37 9.75 15.86
C ARG A 217 11.29 8.85 16.66
N PRO A 218 12.48 8.48 16.13
CA PRO A 218 13.51 7.86 16.96
C PRO A 218 13.72 8.76 18.18
N ALA A 219 13.73 8.17 19.39
CA ALA A 219 14.11 8.93 20.57
C ALA A 219 15.45 9.60 20.24
N GLN A 220 15.49 10.93 20.32
CA GLN A 220 16.75 11.63 20.20
C GLN A 220 17.63 11.05 21.30
N ALA A 221 18.71 10.37 20.90
CA ALA A 221 19.74 9.96 21.83
C ALA A 221 20.16 11.25 22.55
N ALA A 222 19.85 11.30 23.84
CA ALA A 222 20.29 12.40 24.67
C ALA A 222 21.82 12.47 24.56
N ALA A 223 22.29 13.59 24.00
CA ALA A 223 23.71 13.93 23.94
C ALA A 223 24.23 14.23 25.34
#